data_e98e4a5272e0ef8ef2abc171279e3945
#
_entry.id   e98e4a5272e0ef8ef2abc171279e3945
#
_cell.length_a   1.000
_cell.length_b   1.000
_cell.length_c   1.000
_cell.angle_alpha   90.00
_cell.angle_beta   90.00
_cell.angle_gamma   90.00
#
_symmetry.space_group_name_H-M   'P 1'
#
loop_
_entity.id
_entity.type
_entity.pdbx_description
1 polymer ?
#
loop_
_entity_poly.entity_id
_entity_poly.type
_entity_poly.pdbx_seq_one_letter_code
_entity_poly.pdbx_strand_id
1 'polypeptide(L)'
;MGIPICLFAYGSQGLGIAASISSLIILLHFTLGVFLADRKFDFKILIKNPPFYAIIFSVGFLYFNLEMPKAIINLTELLTYTAIVLILMSLGIALTKLKVFSLTNSIISSIGRVIIGPIIGFIIIIYFDLSGFGAGVILIQSAMPSAILNLSLIHI
;
A
#
# COMPACT_ATOMS: atom_id res chain seq x y z
N MET A 1 2.69 5.54 -2.14
CA MET A 1 3.36 6.11 -3.31
C MET A 1 3.26 5.24 -4.56
N GLY A 2 3.35 3.93 -4.46
CA GLY A 2 3.28 3.04 -5.63
C GLY A 2 1.97 3.09 -6.41
N ILE A 3 0.82 3.35 -5.75
CA ILE A 3 -0.49 3.38 -6.42
C ILE A 3 -0.56 4.41 -7.56
N PRO A 4 -0.18 5.69 -7.38
CA PRO A 4 -0.18 6.64 -8.48
C PRO A 4 0.75 6.26 -9.64
N ILE A 5 1.91 5.70 -9.33
CA ILE A 5 2.87 5.27 -10.36
C ILE A 5 2.32 4.10 -11.16
N CYS A 6 1.67 3.14 -10.49
CA CYS A 6 1.01 2.03 -11.17
C CYS A 6 -0.16 2.50 -12.05
N LEU A 7 -0.89 3.55 -11.64
CA LEU A 7 -1.91 4.17 -12.47
C LEU A 7 -1.31 4.78 -13.73
N PHE A 8 -0.21 5.52 -13.61
CA PHE A 8 0.45 6.14 -14.77
C PHE A 8 1.11 5.12 -15.70
N ALA A 9 1.66 4.02 -15.15
CA ALA A 9 2.33 3.01 -15.94
C ALA A 9 1.38 2.03 -16.64
N TYR A 10 0.29 1.64 -15.98
CA TYR A 10 -0.59 0.53 -16.41
C TYR A 10 -2.08 0.91 -16.45
N GLY A 11 -2.42 2.18 -16.29
CA GLY A 11 -3.80 2.65 -16.30
C GLY A 11 -4.67 2.10 -15.16
N SER A 12 -5.98 2.00 -15.41
CA SER A 12 -6.96 1.54 -14.41
C SER A 12 -6.73 0.10 -13.94
N GLN A 13 -6.21 -0.78 -14.80
CA GLN A 13 -5.88 -2.16 -14.42
C GLN A 13 -4.74 -2.21 -13.42
N GLY A 14 -3.67 -1.43 -13.66
CA GLY A 14 -2.56 -1.30 -12.72
C GLY A 14 -2.98 -0.70 -11.39
N LEU A 15 -3.88 0.28 -11.41
CA LEU A 15 -4.46 0.88 -10.22
C LEU A 15 -5.20 -0.15 -9.34
N GLY A 16 -6.06 -0.97 -9.95
CA GLY A 16 -6.83 -1.99 -9.23
C GLY A 16 -5.93 -3.03 -8.54
N ILE A 17 -4.93 -3.55 -9.26
CA ILE A 17 -3.96 -4.51 -8.70
C ILE A 17 -3.13 -3.84 -7.60
N ALA A 18 -2.64 -2.62 -7.82
CA ALA A 18 -1.84 -1.90 -6.84
C ALA A 18 -2.64 -1.60 -5.56
N ALA A 19 -3.91 -1.23 -5.68
CA ALA A 19 -4.80 -0.99 -4.55
C ALA A 19 -5.05 -2.27 -3.74
N SER A 20 -5.27 -3.39 -4.40
CA SER A 20 -5.47 -4.69 -3.75
C SER A 20 -4.23 -5.13 -2.97
N ILE A 21 -3.05 -5.06 -3.58
CA ILE A 21 -1.78 -5.38 -2.91
C ILE A 21 -1.52 -4.43 -1.74
N SER A 22 -1.74 -3.12 -1.93
CA SER A 22 -1.56 -2.14 -0.87
C SER A 22 -2.50 -2.38 0.31
N SER A 23 -3.74 -2.78 0.06
CA SER A 23 -4.72 -3.12 1.11
C SER A 23 -4.26 -4.32 1.94
N LEU A 24 -3.73 -5.36 1.29
CA LEU A 24 -3.16 -6.52 1.98
C LEU A 24 -1.92 -6.13 2.81
N ILE A 25 -1.03 -5.31 2.25
CA ILE A 25 0.15 -4.82 2.97
C ILE A 25 -0.26 -4.00 4.20
N ILE A 26 -1.25 -3.13 4.08
CA ILE A 26 -1.78 -2.34 5.19
C ILE A 26 -2.34 -3.25 6.28
N LEU A 27 -3.13 -4.28 5.92
CA LEU A 27 -3.64 -5.26 6.88
C LEU A 27 -2.51 -5.98 7.63
N LEU A 28 -1.52 -6.49 6.89
CA LEU A 28 -0.37 -7.16 7.49
C LEU A 28 0.42 -6.22 8.39
N HIS A 29 0.58 -4.96 7.98
CA HIS A 29 1.30 -3.98 8.76
C HIS A 29 0.60 -3.67 10.09
N PHE A 30 -0.72 -3.49 10.08
CA PHE A 30 -1.49 -3.24 11.31
C PHE A 30 -1.67 -4.50 12.17
N THR A 31 -1.55 -5.69 11.60
CA THR A 31 -1.66 -6.94 12.34
C THR A 31 -0.30 -7.37 12.90
N LEU A 32 0.65 -7.67 12.00
CA LEU A 32 1.98 -8.14 12.36
C LEU A 32 2.88 -7.03 12.90
N GLY A 33 2.80 -5.83 12.33
CA GLY A 33 3.63 -4.69 12.73
C GLY A 33 3.31 -4.25 14.16
N VAL A 34 2.03 -4.15 14.52
CA VAL A 34 1.62 -3.82 15.89
C VAL A 34 1.97 -4.95 16.86
N PHE A 35 1.77 -6.21 16.47
CA PHE A 35 2.17 -7.37 17.28
C PHE A 35 3.68 -7.39 17.57
N LEU A 36 4.51 -7.09 16.59
CA LEU A 36 5.96 -7.03 16.75
C LEU A 36 6.41 -5.85 17.62
N ALA A 37 5.70 -4.71 17.55
CA ALA A 37 6.01 -3.53 18.33
C ALA A 37 5.62 -3.63 19.79
N ASP A 38 4.42 -4.13 20.10
CA ASP A 38 3.83 -4.09 21.45
C ASP A 38 3.74 -5.46 22.11
N ARG A 39 4.09 -6.55 21.42
CA ARG A 39 3.98 -7.96 21.87
C ARG A 39 2.59 -8.36 22.41
N LYS A 40 1.59 -7.52 22.21
CA LYS A 40 0.19 -7.78 22.56
C LYS A 40 -0.66 -7.77 21.31
N PHE A 41 -1.36 -8.86 21.08
CA PHE A 41 -2.31 -8.97 19.97
C PHE A 41 -3.65 -8.37 20.41
N ASP A 42 -3.91 -7.11 20.05
CA ASP A 42 -5.17 -6.49 20.37
C ASP A 42 -6.07 -6.46 19.11
N PHE A 43 -7.01 -7.41 19.07
CA PHE A 43 -8.03 -7.50 17.99
C PHE A 43 -8.83 -6.22 17.81
N LYS A 44 -8.94 -5.38 18.84
CA LYS A 44 -9.66 -4.10 18.75
C LYS A 44 -9.02 -3.14 17.77
N ILE A 45 -7.70 -3.21 17.58
CA ILE A 45 -6.97 -2.36 16.61
C ILE A 45 -7.34 -2.75 15.18
N LEU A 46 -7.50 -4.05 14.91
CA LEU A 46 -7.90 -4.54 13.60
C LEU A 46 -9.32 -4.10 13.23
N ILE A 47 -10.26 -4.23 14.18
CA ILE A 47 -11.67 -3.86 14.00
C ILE A 47 -11.85 -2.34 13.86
N LYS A 48 -10.98 -1.52 14.44
CA LYS A 48 -11.06 -0.06 14.31
C LYS A 48 -10.49 0.46 12.98
N ASN A 49 -9.83 -0.38 12.19
CA ASN A 49 -9.21 0.04 10.94
C ASN A 49 -10.19 0.03 9.76
N PRO A 50 -10.46 1.19 9.11
CA PRO A 50 -11.36 1.27 7.96
C PRO A 50 -10.99 0.33 6.80
N PRO A 51 -9.71 0.13 6.44
CA PRO A 51 -9.30 -0.82 5.40
C PRO A 51 -9.76 -2.26 5.65
N PHE A 52 -9.89 -2.69 6.91
CA PHE A 52 -10.37 -4.02 7.26
C PHE A 52 -11.80 -4.26 6.75
N TYR A 53 -12.69 -3.30 6.95
CA TYR A 53 -14.05 -3.38 6.46
C TYR A 53 -14.11 -3.35 4.94
N ALA A 54 -13.31 -2.51 4.29
CA ALA A 54 -13.25 -2.42 2.84
C ALA A 54 -12.86 -3.77 2.21
N ILE A 55 -11.91 -4.51 2.80
CA ILE A 55 -11.49 -5.82 2.32
C ILE A 55 -12.61 -6.86 2.53
N ILE A 56 -13.26 -6.88 3.69
CA ILE A 56 -14.38 -7.80 3.96
C ILE A 56 -15.50 -7.57 2.94
N PHE A 57 -15.88 -6.30 2.69
CA PHE A 57 -16.90 -5.98 1.70
C PHE A 57 -16.47 -6.41 0.30
N SER A 58 -15.22 -6.14 -0.11
CA SER A 58 -14.71 -6.53 -1.43
C SER A 58 -14.72 -8.05 -1.62
N VAL A 59 -14.27 -8.81 -0.62
CA VAL A 59 -14.29 -10.28 -0.66
C VAL A 59 -15.74 -10.80 -0.71
N GLY A 60 -16.66 -10.19 0.05
CA GLY A 60 -18.08 -10.52 0.02
C GLY A 60 -18.68 -10.32 -1.38
N PHE A 61 -18.44 -9.19 -2.01
CA PHE A 61 -18.91 -8.92 -3.38
C PHE A 61 -18.36 -9.93 -4.40
N LEU A 62 -17.06 -10.28 -4.28
CA LEU A 62 -16.44 -11.29 -5.14
C LEU A 62 -17.03 -12.69 -4.91
N TYR A 63 -17.25 -13.08 -3.67
CA TYR A 63 -17.78 -14.40 -3.35
C TYR A 63 -19.22 -14.60 -3.84
N PHE A 64 -20.07 -13.58 -3.70
CA PHE A 64 -21.46 -13.62 -4.14
C PHE A 64 -21.64 -13.24 -5.61
N ASN A 65 -20.57 -12.94 -6.37
CA ASN A 65 -20.61 -12.45 -7.75
C ASN A 65 -21.64 -11.33 -7.95
N LEU A 66 -21.72 -10.40 -6.98
CA LEU A 66 -22.66 -9.28 -7.04
C LEU A 66 -22.14 -8.21 -7.98
N GLU A 67 -22.94 -7.85 -8.97
CA GLU A 67 -22.64 -6.71 -9.83
C GLU A 67 -22.90 -5.40 -9.08
N MET A 68 -21.87 -4.55 -9.01
CA MET A 68 -22.04 -3.22 -8.41
C MET A 68 -22.84 -2.30 -9.33
N PRO A 69 -23.82 -1.55 -8.79
CA PRO A 69 -24.51 -0.51 -9.55
C PRO A 69 -23.51 0.51 -10.12
N LYS A 70 -23.71 0.91 -11.38
CA LYS A 70 -22.82 1.85 -12.09
C LYS A 70 -22.61 3.17 -11.32
N ALA A 71 -23.61 3.64 -10.59
CA ALA A 71 -23.50 4.84 -9.77
C ALA A 71 -22.45 4.70 -8.66
N ILE A 72 -22.35 3.53 -8.01
CA ILE A 72 -21.35 3.26 -6.96
C ILE A 72 -19.96 3.14 -7.58
N ILE A 73 -19.84 2.49 -8.75
CA ILE A 73 -18.56 2.39 -9.45
C ILE A 73 -18.03 3.79 -9.81
N ASN A 74 -18.84 4.63 -10.42
CA ASN A 74 -18.46 5.99 -10.79
C ASN A 74 -18.08 6.84 -9.58
N LEU A 75 -18.83 6.71 -8.47
CA LEU A 75 -18.53 7.42 -7.23
C LEU A 75 -17.19 6.99 -6.63
N THR A 76 -16.95 5.68 -6.55
CA THR A 76 -15.69 5.15 -6.02
C THR A 76 -14.50 5.52 -6.90
N GLU A 77 -14.68 5.55 -8.21
CA GLU A 77 -13.64 5.99 -9.14
C GLU A 77 -13.28 7.47 -8.94
N LEU A 78 -14.28 8.34 -8.81
CA LEU A 78 -14.08 9.77 -8.53
C LEU A 78 -13.38 10.00 -7.19
N LEU A 79 -13.78 9.28 -6.14
CA LEU A 79 -13.13 9.32 -4.83
C LEU A 79 -11.69 8.81 -4.89
N THR A 80 -11.41 7.80 -5.72
CA THR A 80 -10.06 7.26 -5.90
C THR A 80 -9.11 8.30 -6.49
N TYR A 81 -9.52 9.01 -7.54
CA TYR A 81 -8.70 10.09 -8.13
C TYR A 81 -8.46 11.22 -7.12
N THR A 82 -9.49 11.60 -6.37
CA THR A 82 -9.36 12.61 -5.31
C THR A 82 -8.39 12.16 -4.22
N ALA A 83 -8.49 10.91 -3.79
CA ALA A 83 -7.60 10.34 -2.78
C ALA A 83 -6.13 10.33 -3.24
N ILE A 84 -5.85 10.05 -4.51
CA ILE A 84 -4.49 10.09 -5.06
C ILE A 84 -3.88 11.48 -4.90
N VAL A 85 -4.63 12.53 -5.25
CA VAL A 85 -4.18 13.92 -5.10
C VAL A 85 -3.91 14.26 -3.64
N LEU A 86 -4.81 13.89 -2.74
CA LEU A 86 -4.66 14.14 -1.29
C LEU A 86 -3.46 13.39 -0.70
N ILE A 87 -3.21 12.16 -1.13
CA ILE A 87 -2.05 11.37 -0.69
C ILE A 87 -0.74 12.05 -1.14
N LEU A 88 -0.68 12.54 -2.38
CA LEU A 88 0.51 13.23 -2.89
C LEU A 88 0.74 14.55 -2.17
N MET A 89 -0.31 15.34 -1.90
CA MET A 89 -0.21 16.57 -1.11
C MET A 89 0.23 16.29 0.33
N SER A 90 -0.38 15.30 0.98
CA SER A 90 -0.02 14.87 2.33
C SER A 90 1.45 14.45 2.42
N LEU A 91 1.93 13.74 1.40
CA LEU A 91 3.33 13.37 1.32
C LEU A 91 4.24 14.59 1.19
N GLY A 92 3.90 15.57 0.33
CA GLY A 92 4.64 16.81 0.22
C GLY A 92 4.76 17.53 1.57
N ILE A 93 3.66 17.66 2.30
CA ILE A 93 3.63 18.25 3.64
C ILE A 93 4.47 17.42 4.64
N ALA A 94 4.40 16.08 4.58
CA ALA A 94 5.20 15.23 5.45
C ALA A 94 6.70 15.41 5.22
N LEU A 95 7.13 15.56 3.95
CA LEU A 95 8.53 15.79 3.61
C LEU A 95 9.08 17.11 4.20
N THR A 96 8.28 18.17 4.27
CA THR A 96 8.71 19.44 4.86
C THR A 96 8.90 19.37 6.39
N LYS A 97 8.25 18.40 7.05
CA LYS A 97 8.32 18.22 8.51
C LYS A 97 9.37 17.21 8.96
N LEU A 98 10.03 16.52 8.02
CA LEU A 98 11.02 15.50 8.34
C LEU A 98 12.27 16.13 8.96
N LYS A 99 12.53 15.81 10.22
CA LYS A 99 13.82 16.07 10.88
C LYS A 99 14.71 14.84 10.69
N VAL A 100 15.78 15.00 9.95
CA VAL A 100 16.73 13.90 9.72
C VAL A 100 17.70 13.84 10.89
N PHE A 101 17.54 12.86 11.77
CA PHE A 101 18.41 12.69 12.96
C PHE A 101 19.81 12.14 12.61
N SER A 102 19.91 11.32 11.54
CA SER A 102 21.21 10.85 11.04
C SER A 102 21.11 10.60 9.52
N LEU A 103 21.80 11.43 8.75
CA LEU A 103 21.85 11.32 7.28
C LEU A 103 22.40 9.96 6.83
N THR A 104 23.47 9.49 7.46
CA THR A 104 24.13 8.24 7.09
C THR A 104 23.19 7.03 7.22
N ASN A 105 22.51 6.86 8.34
CA ASN A 105 21.60 5.75 8.55
C ASN A 105 20.36 5.82 7.62
N SER A 106 19.89 7.03 7.35
CA SER A 106 18.76 7.24 6.43
C SER A 106 19.14 6.90 5.00
N ILE A 107 20.33 7.27 4.55
CA ILE A 107 20.83 6.95 3.20
C ILE A 107 21.03 5.44 3.06
N ILE A 108 21.70 4.79 4.01
CA ILE A 108 21.94 3.34 3.98
C ILE A 108 20.63 2.57 3.94
N SER A 109 19.67 2.93 4.79
CA SER A 109 18.35 2.29 4.82
C SER A 109 17.56 2.51 3.52
N SER A 110 17.65 3.70 2.93
CA SER A 110 16.96 4.03 1.67
C SER A 110 17.56 3.26 0.49
N ILE A 111 18.88 3.23 0.38
CA ILE A 111 19.59 2.48 -0.67
C ILE A 111 19.31 0.98 -0.52
N GLY A 112 19.43 0.45 0.70
CA GLY A 112 19.12 -0.95 0.98
C GLY A 112 17.71 -1.32 0.53
N ARG A 113 16.72 -0.48 0.82
CA ARG A 113 15.33 -0.75 0.45
C ARG A 113 15.07 -0.67 -1.07
N VAL A 114 15.65 0.32 -1.74
CA VAL A 114 15.50 0.50 -3.20
C VAL A 114 16.17 -0.64 -3.97
N ILE A 115 17.18 -1.28 -3.41
CA ILE A 115 17.88 -2.41 -4.03
C ILE A 115 17.23 -3.74 -3.62
N ILE A 116 17.08 -3.99 -2.32
CA ILE A 116 16.58 -5.27 -1.79
C ILE A 116 15.09 -5.47 -2.13
N GLY A 117 14.29 -4.40 -2.09
CA GLY A 117 12.87 -4.47 -2.41
C GLY A 117 12.59 -5.08 -3.79
N PRO A 118 13.12 -4.50 -4.88
CA PRO A 118 12.93 -5.05 -6.22
C PRO A 118 13.51 -6.45 -6.39
N ILE A 119 14.62 -6.78 -5.75
CA ILE A 119 15.20 -8.14 -5.80
C ILE A 119 14.22 -9.15 -5.21
N ILE A 120 13.65 -8.86 -4.05
CA ILE A 120 12.63 -9.72 -3.43
C ILE A 120 11.38 -9.78 -4.32
N GLY A 121 10.92 -8.64 -4.85
CA GLY A 121 9.80 -8.59 -5.79
C GLY A 121 10.03 -9.46 -7.02
N PHE A 122 11.24 -9.43 -7.58
CA PHE A 122 11.63 -10.24 -8.73
C PHE A 122 11.65 -11.74 -8.41
N ILE A 123 12.16 -12.12 -7.24
CA ILE A 123 12.14 -13.51 -6.76
C ILE A 123 10.69 -14.01 -6.62
N ILE A 124 9.79 -13.19 -6.07
CA ILE A 124 8.36 -13.52 -5.94
C ILE A 124 7.72 -13.72 -7.32
N ILE A 125 8.02 -12.85 -8.29
CA ILE A 125 7.51 -12.93 -9.65
C ILE A 125 7.93 -14.27 -10.30
N ILE A 126 9.18 -14.66 -10.16
CA ILE A 126 9.69 -15.93 -10.70
C ILE A 126 9.07 -17.12 -9.98
N TYR A 127 8.99 -17.08 -8.65
CA TYR A 127 8.50 -18.20 -7.85
C TYR A 127 7.02 -18.52 -8.11
N PHE A 128 6.20 -17.48 -8.33
CA PHE A 128 4.77 -17.61 -8.61
C PHE A 128 4.43 -17.58 -10.10
N ASP A 129 5.41 -17.54 -10.98
CA ASP A 129 5.26 -17.47 -12.45
C ASP A 129 4.30 -16.34 -12.86
N LEU A 130 4.42 -15.17 -12.21
CA LEU A 130 3.56 -14.04 -12.46
C LEU A 130 3.96 -13.33 -13.74
N SER A 131 2.99 -13.06 -14.61
CA SER A 131 3.21 -12.39 -15.89
C SER A 131 2.29 -11.18 -16.08
N GLY A 132 2.61 -10.33 -17.04
CA GLY A 132 1.78 -9.17 -17.41
C GLY A 132 1.80 -8.03 -16.38
N PHE A 133 0.65 -7.36 -16.24
CA PHE A 133 0.52 -6.17 -15.38
C PHE A 133 0.78 -6.46 -13.90
N GLY A 134 0.44 -7.66 -13.42
CA GLY A 134 0.63 -8.05 -12.03
C GLY A 134 2.11 -8.06 -11.62
N ALA A 135 2.97 -8.63 -12.46
CA ALA A 135 4.41 -8.65 -12.23
C ALA A 135 5.00 -7.24 -12.16
N GLY A 136 4.63 -6.37 -13.11
CA GLY A 136 5.10 -4.99 -13.11
C GLY A 136 4.65 -4.19 -11.89
N VAL A 137 3.40 -4.37 -11.44
CA VAL A 137 2.87 -3.72 -10.24
C VAL A 137 3.60 -4.18 -8.98
N ILE A 138 3.87 -5.47 -8.83
CA ILE A 138 4.64 -6.01 -7.69
C ILE A 138 6.05 -5.41 -7.67
N LEU A 139 6.71 -5.33 -8.81
CA LEU A 139 8.05 -4.76 -8.91
C LEU A 139 8.05 -3.27 -8.50
N ILE A 140 7.12 -2.48 -9.00
CA ILE A 140 6.98 -1.07 -8.63
C ILE A 140 6.69 -0.92 -7.14
N GLN A 141 5.74 -1.69 -6.59
CA GLN A 141 5.36 -1.64 -5.19
C GLN A 141 6.52 -2.04 -4.26
N SER A 142 7.30 -3.04 -4.64
CA SER A 142 8.46 -3.50 -3.86
C SER A 142 9.60 -2.49 -3.84
N ALA A 143 9.75 -1.68 -4.91
CA ALA A 143 10.77 -0.64 -5.02
C ALA A 143 10.43 0.62 -4.22
N MET A 144 9.15 0.80 -3.83
CA MET A 144 8.72 2.04 -3.19
C MET A 144 9.10 2.14 -1.71
N PRO A 145 9.57 3.32 -1.26
CA PRO A 145 9.84 3.57 0.16
C PRO A 145 8.53 3.59 0.99
N SER A 146 8.55 2.98 2.18
CA SER A 146 7.42 2.91 3.12
C SER A 146 7.28 4.16 3.99
N ALA A 147 7.50 5.33 3.45
CA ALA A 147 7.75 6.55 4.22
C ALA A 147 6.60 7.01 5.14
N ILE A 148 5.35 6.73 4.83
CA ILE A 148 4.22 7.34 5.56
C ILE A 148 3.82 6.51 6.79
N LEU A 149 3.82 5.18 6.69
CA LEU A 149 3.37 4.31 7.79
C LEU A 149 4.36 4.25 8.96
N ASN A 150 5.65 4.37 8.68
CA ASN A 150 6.67 4.40 9.73
C ASN A 150 6.62 5.69 10.57
N LEU A 151 6.20 6.81 9.99
CA LEU A 151 6.05 8.07 10.71
C LEU A 151 4.87 8.04 11.69
N SER A 152 3.79 7.33 11.38
CA SER A 152 2.63 7.22 12.27
C SER A 152 2.91 6.30 13.47
N LEU A 153 3.74 5.27 13.30
CA LEU A 153 4.12 4.36 14.39
C LEU A 153 5.11 4.98 15.40
N ILE A 154 5.94 5.92 14.96
CA ILE A 154 6.88 6.63 15.85
C ILE A 154 6.16 7.66 16.73
N HIS A 155 4.97 8.13 16.32
CA HIS A 155 4.17 9.09 17.08
C HIS A 155 3.15 8.45 18.05
N ILE A 156 2.98 7.14 18.03
CA ILE A 156 2.14 6.39 18.97
C ILE A 156 2.99 5.81 20.10
#